data_1a66d30499f31a1d57243bffa49d4640
#
_entry.id   1a66d30499f31a1d57243bffa49d4640
#
_cell.length_a   1.000
_cell.length_b   1.000
_cell.length_c   1.000
_cell.angle_alpha   90.00
_cell.angle_beta   90.00
_cell.angle_gamma   90.00
#
_symmetry.space_group_name_H-M   'P 1'
#
loop_
_entity.id
_entity.type
_entity.pdbx_description
1 polymer ?
#
loop_
_entity_poly.entity_id
_entity_poly.type
_entity_poly.pdbx_seq_one_letter_code
_entity_poly.pdbx_strand_id
1 'polypeptide(L)'
;MKELALKYGCNPNQKPSRIYMDDGRELPIEVINGRPGYINFLDAFNSWQLVKELKAATGMPAAASFKHVSPAGAAIGLPLSDTLKKIYFVDDVNFELSPLACAYARARGADRMCSYGDFVALSDVCDETTALLIKREVSDGVIAPGYTPEAIEVLKEKRKGTYCVIKIDPDYVPAPIERKQVFGVTFEQGRNEVKLDDPALFEDVPTKNKTFTPEAKRDLIISLITLKYTQSNSVCYVKDGQAIGIGAGQQSRIHCTRLAGSKADEWWLRQCPKVMNLPFKEKIRRADRDNTINVYISDEWEDVLQDGVWEQFFTEKPEPLTREEKKAWIAQNKGVSVGSDAFFPFGDNIERAHKSGVEYIAEAGGSIRDDNVIDTCDKYGIAMAFTHVRLFHH
;
A
#
# COMPACT_ATOMS: atom_id res chain seq x y z
N MET A 1 -21.97 -5.67 -20.59
CA MET A 1 -20.98 -6.13 -21.61
C MET A 1 -20.44 -7.49 -21.19
N LYS A 2 -20.54 -8.52 -22.04
CA LYS A 2 -20.16 -9.91 -21.69
C LYS A 2 -18.67 -10.21 -21.78
N GLU A 3 -17.97 -9.50 -22.64
CA GLU A 3 -16.52 -9.61 -22.80
C GLU A 3 -15.91 -8.29 -23.25
N LEU A 4 -14.63 -8.11 -22.99
CA LEU A 4 -13.85 -6.97 -23.46
C LEU A 4 -12.55 -7.49 -24.08
N ALA A 5 -12.37 -7.24 -25.39
CA ALA A 5 -11.11 -7.53 -26.07
C ALA A 5 -10.04 -6.54 -25.65
N LEU A 6 -8.84 -7.06 -25.36
CA LEU A 6 -7.68 -6.27 -24.95
C LEU A 6 -6.63 -6.23 -26.05
N LYS A 7 -5.78 -5.22 -26.01
CA LYS A 7 -4.74 -5.03 -27.03
C LYS A 7 -3.73 -6.19 -27.04
N TYR A 8 -3.38 -6.70 -25.85
CA TYR A 8 -2.51 -7.85 -25.60
C TYR A 8 -2.65 -8.29 -24.14
N GLY A 9 -2.10 -9.43 -23.75
CA GLY A 9 -2.06 -9.91 -22.37
C GLY A 9 -1.03 -9.18 -21.51
N CYS A 10 -0.27 -9.90 -20.68
CA CYS A 10 0.82 -9.29 -19.89
C CYS A 10 1.89 -8.65 -20.78
N ASN A 11 2.16 -9.23 -21.94
CA ASN A 11 3.19 -8.76 -22.87
C ASN A 11 2.63 -8.55 -24.29
N PRO A 12 3.22 -7.66 -25.11
CA PRO A 12 2.73 -7.33 -26.45
C PRO A 12 2.59 -8.52 -27.41
N ASN A 13 3.36 -9.58 -27.22
CA ASN A 13 3.32 -10.82 -28.02
C ASN A 13 2.21 -11.80 -27.58
N GLN A 14 1.58 -11.59 -26.42
CA GLN A 14 0.53 -12.45 -25.88
C GLN A 14 -0.83 -12.04 -26.45
N LYS A 15 -1.14 -12.53 -27.64
CA LYS A 15 -2.40 -12.27 -28.38
C LYS A 15 -3.00 -13.60 -28.87
N PRO A 16 -4.35 -13.71 -28.94
CA PRO A 16 -5.35 -12.73 -28.54
C PRO A 16 -5.43 -12.52 -27.03
N SER A 17 -6.10 -11.44 -26.58
CA SER A 17 -6.33 -11.17 -25.16
C SER A 17 -7.73 -10.59 -24.94
N ARG A 18 -8.40 -11.03 -23.88
CA ARG A 18 -9.72 -10.55 -23.47
C ARG A 18 -9.98 -10.82 -22.00
N ILE A 19 -10.97 -10.12 -21.43
CA ILE A 19 -11.57 -10.46 -20.14
C ILE A 19 -13.05 -10.78 -20.34
N TYR A 20 -13.56 -11.75 -19.61
CA TYR A 20 -14.96 -12.22 -19.68
C TYR A 20 -15.30 -12.98 -18.39
N MET A 21 -16.60 -13.24 -18.18
CA MET A 21 -17.08 -14.05 -17.08
C MET A 21 -17.29 -15.51 -17.54
N ASP A 22 -16.68 -16.48 -16.86
CA ASP A 22 -16.78 -17.91 -17.20
C ASP A 22 -18.21 -18.45 -17.20
N ASP A 23 -19.09 -17.86 -16.38
CA ASP A 23 -20.50 -18.22 -16.30
C ASP A 23 -21.39 -17.52 -17.33
N GLY A 24 -20.78 -16.72 -18.22
CA GLY A 24 -21.47 -16.01 -19.30
C GLY A 24 -22.28 -14.79 -18.89
N ARG A 25 -22.21 -14.39 -17.60
CA ARG A 25 -22.78 -13.12 -17.13
C ARG A 25 -22.05 -11.92 -17.75
N GLU A 26 -22.60 -10.75 -17.55
CA GLU A 26 -21.90 -9.51 -17.88
C GLU A 26 -20.76 -9.24 -16.92
N LEU A 27 -19.73 -8.54 -17.41
CA LEU A 27 -18.64 -8.04 -16.57
C LEU A 27 -19.20 -7.07 -15.51
N PRO A 28 -18.76 -7.15 -14.25
CA PRO A 28 -19.25 -6.28 -13.17
C PRO A 28 -18.63 -4.88 -13.22
N ILE A 29 -18.26 -4.40 -14.40
CA ILE A 29 -17.58 -3.13 -14.61
C ILE A 29 -18.11 -2.37 -15.83
N GLU A 30 -17.91 -1.05 -15.78
CA GLU A 30 -18.03 -0.14 -16.91
C GLU A 30 -16.73 0.64 -17.07
N VAL A 31 -16.15 0.66 -18.25
CA VAL A 31 -15.01 1.53 -18.58
C VAL A 31 -15.55 2.88 -19.01
N ILE A 32 -15.48 3.87 -18.13
CA ILE A 32 -15.98 5.22 -18.38
C ILE A 32 -15.05 5.99 -19.31
N ASN A 33 -13.74 5.80 -19.17
CA ASN A 33 -12.72 6.48 -19.96
C ASN A 33 -11.46 5.63 -20.11
N GLY A 34 -10.71 5.87 -21.18
CA GLY A 34 -9.44 5.19 -21.46
C GLY A 34 -9.61 3.79 -22.04
N ARG A 35 -8.50 3.07 -22.10
CA ARG A 35 -8.44 1.68 -22.59
C ARG A 35 -7.54 0.86 -21.67
N PRO A 36 -8.05 0.38 -20.51
CA PRO A 36 -7.28 -0.43 -19.59
C PRO A 36 -6.72 -1.69 -20.25
N GLY A 37 -5.48 -2.01 -19.98
CA GLY A 37 -4.84 -3.23 -20.43
C GLY A 37 -5.03 -4.38 -19.44
N TYR A 38 -4.48 -5.54 -19.78
CA TYR A 38 -4.56 -6.77 -19.00
C TYR A 38 -4.06 -6.57 -17.54
N ILE A 39 -2.87 -5.99 -17.39
CA ILE A 39 -2.29 -5.74 -16.05
C ILE A 39 -3.12 -4.70 -15.28
N ASN A 40 -3.64 -3.66 -15.95
CA ASN A 40 -4.51 -2.69 -15.30
C ASN A 40 -5.76 -3.32 -14.69
N PHE A 41 -6.37 -4.31 -15.37
CA PHE A 41 -7.52 -5.03 -14.82
C PHE A 41 -7.14 -5.94 -13.65
N LEU A 42 -5.96 -6.59 -13.68
CA LEU A 42 -5.47 -7.35 -12.53
C LEU A 42 -5.29 -6.44 -11.31
N ASP A 43 -4.66 -5.28 -11.50
CA ASP A 43 -4.49 -4.30 -10.43
C ASP A 43 -5.85 -3.78 -9.94
N ALA A 44 -6.76 -3.42 -10.86
CA ALA A 44 -8.09 -2.89 -10.54
C ALA A 44 -8.92 -3.87 -9.70
N PHE A 45 -9.01 -5.14 -10.10
CA PHE A 45 -9.84 -6.11 -9.40
C PHE A 45 -9.24 -6.53 -8.05
N ASN A 46 -7.92 -6.66 -7.94
CA ASN A 46 -7.28 -6.98 -6.66
C ASN A 46 -7.39 -5.80 -5.69
N SER A 47 -7.10 -4.58 -6.15
CA SER A 47 -7.17 -3.38 -5.31
C SER A 47 -8.60 -3.06 -4.86
N TRP A 48 -9.60 -3.30 -5.73
CA TRP A 48 -11.02 -3.13 -5.37
C TRP A 48 -11.43 -4.03 -4.20
N GLN A 49 -11.05 -5.30 -4.23
CA GLN A 49 -11.36 -6.23 -3.14
C GLN A 49 -10.74 -5.74 -1.82
N LEU A 50 -9.50 -5.27 -1.85
CA LEU A 50 -8.79 -4.73 -0.69
C LEU A 50 -9.54 -3.54 -0.08
N VAL A 51 -9.88 -2.52 -0.87
CA VAL A 51 -10.52 -1.31 -0.32
C VAL A 51 -11.96 -1.57 0.13
N LYS A 52 -12.68 -2.46 -0.55
CA LYS A 52 -14.02 -2.91 -0.13
C LYS A 52 -13.97 -3.57 1.26
N GLU A 53 -12.99 -4.44 1.50
CA GLU A 53 -12.81 -5.13 2.78
C GLU A 53 -12.33 -4.17 3.87
N LEU A 54 -11.39 -3.25 3.57
CA LEU A 54 -10.97 -2.21 4.51
C LEU A 54 -12.13 -1.34 4.98
N LYS A 55 -12.98 -0.91 4.06
CA LYS A 55 -14.18 -0.13 4.42
C LYS A 55 -15.15 -0.93 5.28
N ALA A 56 -15.40 -2.19 4.93
CA ALA A 56 -16.29 -3.06 5.72
C ALA A 56 -15.76 -3.26 7.14
N ALA A 57 -14.46 -3.48 7.30
CA ALA A 57 -13.82 -3.73 8.59
C ALA A 57 -13.70 -2.48 9.48
N THR A 58 -13.52 -1.30 8.89
CA THR A 58 -13.21 -0.07 9.65
C THR A 58 -14.36 0.94 9.69
N GLY A 59 -15.36 0.79 8.82
CA GLY A 59 -16.46 1.75 8.66
C GLY A 59 -16.02 3.08 8.00
N MET A 60 -14.77 3.19 7.54
CA MET A 60 -14.20 4.42 6.99
C MET A 60 -13.93 4.29 5.49
N PRO A 61 -14.01 5.40 4.72
CA PRO A 61 -13.53 5.41 3.34
C PRO A 61 -12.08 4.91 3.27
N ALA A 62 -11.77 4.11 2.25
CA ALA A 62 -10.47 3.49 2.06
C ALA A 62 -9.97 3.67 0.63
N ALA A 63 -8.66 3.70 0.47
CA ALA A 63 -7.99 3.76 -0.83
C ALA A 63 -6.77 2.83 -0.85
N ALA A 64 -6.40 2.40 -2.04
CA ALA A 64 -5.19 1.64 -2.28
C ALA A 64 -4.49 2.12 -3.55
N SER A 65 -3.16 2.01 -3.54
CA SER A 65 -2.27 2.21 -4.69
C SER A 65 -1.68 0.86 -5.05
N PHE A 66 -1.97 0.37 -6.25
CA PHE A 66 -1.54 -0.94 -6.72
C PHE A 66 -0.57 -0.83 -7.88
N LYS A 67 0.41 -1.73 -7.91
CA LYS A 67 1.33 -1.87 -9.02
C LYS A 67 1.87 -3.30 -9.08
N HIS A 68 1.90 -3.88 -10.28
CA HIS A 68 2.34 -5.28 -10.47
C HIS A 68 1.60 -6.28 -9.57
N VAL A 69 0.27 -6.11 -9.49
CA VAL A 69 -0.65 -7.00 -8.76
C VAL A 69 -0.35 -7.09 -7.25
N SER A 70 0.21 -6.02 -6.69
CA SER A 70 0.44 -5.90 -5.25
C SER A 70 0.24 -4.45 -4.78
N PRO A 71 -0.20 -4.22 -3.54
CA PRO A 71 -0.32 -2.87 -3.02
C PRO A 71 1.06 -2.25 -2.78
N ALA A 72 1.25 -1.03 -3.29
CA ALA A 72 2.31 -0.13 -2.85
C ALA A 72 1.90 0.59 -1.56
N GLY A 73 0.60 0.80 -1.36
CA GLY A 73 0.02 1.38 -0.16
C GLY A 73 -1.48 1.14 -0.06
N ALA A 74 -1.98 1.17 1.16
CA ALA A 74 -3.39 1.06 1.51
C ALA A 74 -3.67 1.89 2.77
N ALA A 75 -4.81 2.57 2.83
CA ALA A 75 -5.13 3.43 3.95
C ALA A 75 -6.62 3.69 4.09
N ILE A 76 -7.02 4.12 5.29
CA ILE A 76 -8.34 4.66 5.60
C ILE A 76 -8.32 6.19 5.73
N GLY A 77 -9.49 6.81 5.65
CA GLY A 77 -9.67 8.26 5.54
C GLY A 77 -9.49 9.04 6.84
N LEU A 78 -8.43 8.79 7.61
CA LEU A 78 -8.08 9.65 8.76
C LEU A 78 -7.53 10.99 8.28
N PRO A 79 -7.83 12.10 8.99
CA PRO A 79 -7.29 13.42 8.66
C PRO A 79 -5.77 13.44 8.56
N LEU A 80 -5.23 14.30 7.71
CA LEU A 80 -3.78 14.50 7.57
C LEU A 80 -3.29 15.58 8.52
N SER A 81 -2.20 15.30 9.24
CA SER A 81 -1.43 16.34 9.92
C SER A 81 -0.72 17.24 8.89
N ASP A 82 -0.27 18.42 9.31
CA ASP A 82 0.48 19.32 8.43
C ASP A 82 1.78 18.68 7.92
N THR A 83 2.43 17.88 8.76
CA THR A 83 3.61 17.08 8.36
C THR A 83 3.26 16.10 7.24
N LEU A 84 2.17 15.35 7.38
CA LEU A 84 1.74 14.40 6.35
C LEU A 84 1.30 15.12 5.07
N LYS A 85 0.61 16.25 5.18
CA LYS A 85 0.28 17.07 4.00
C LYS A 85 1.55 17.47 3.24
N LYS A 86 2.59 17.89 3.95
CA LYS A 86 3.86 18.32 3.36
C LYS A 86 4.59 17.17 2.65
N ILE A 87 4.75 16.02 3.31
CA ILE A 87 5.46 14.87 2.71
C ILE A 87 4.67 14.17 1.60
N TYR A 88 3.34 14.35 1.55
CA TYR A 88 2.47 13.85 0.49
C TYR A 88 2.22 14.87 -0.63
N PHE A 89 2.86 16.05 -0.53
CA PHE A 89 2.74 17.14 -1.50
C PHE A 89 1.29 17.58 -1.74
N VAL A 90 0.53 17.71 -0.65
CA VAL A 90 -0.86 18.20 -0.65
C VAL A 90 -1.04 19.40 0.28
N ASP A 91 0.04 19.98 0.77
CA ASP A 91 0.06 21.20 1.60
C ASP A 91 -0.20 22.47 0.80
N ASP A 92 -0.11 22.41 -0.52
CA ASP A 92 -0.33 23.51 -1.46
C ASP A 92 -1.73 23.54 -2.08
N VAL A 93 -2.63 22.63 -1.70
CA VAL A 93 -4.02 22.67 -2.20
C VAL A 93 -4.86 23.71 -1.42
N ASN A 94 -5.74 24.37 -2.14
CA ASN A 94 -6.61 25.43 -1.60
C ASN A 94 -8.05 24.97 -1.34
N PHE A 95 -8.28 23.67 -1.24
CA PHE A 95 -9.56 23.05 -0.95
C PHE A 95 -9.45 22.08 0.23
N GLU A 96 -10.57 21.83 0.91
CA GLU A 96 -10.65 20.85 1.98
C GLU A 96 -10.61 19.43 1.41
N LEU A 97 -9.80 18.57 2.03
CA LEU A 97 -9.71 17.16 1.64
C LEU A 97 -10.85 16.37 2.25
N SER A 98 -11.64 15.71 1.41
CA SER A 98 -12.63 14.74 1.88
C SER A 98 -11.94 13.56 2.59
N PRO A 99 -12.67 12.77 3.42
CA PRO A 99 -12.11 11.55 4.00
C PRO A 99 -11.56 10.58 2.94
N LEU A 100 -12.19 10.49 1.77
CA LEU A 100 -11.69 9.66 0.67
C LEU A 100 -10.40 10.22 0.06
N ALA A 101 -10.30 11.53 -0.09
CA ALA A 101 -9.07 12.21 -0.53
C ALA A 101 -7.93 12.01 0.48
N CYS A 102 -8.22 12.03 1.78
CA CYS A 102 -7.26 11.71 2.83
C CYS A 102 -6.78 10.25 2.74
N ALA A 103 -7.69 9.29 2.51
CA ALA A 103 -7.35 7.88 2.31
C ALA A 103 -6.42 7.70 1.11
N TYR A 104 -6.74 8.34 -0.02
CA TYR A 104 -5.90 8.30 -1.22
C TYR A 104 -4.52 8.92 -0.99
N ALA A 105 -4.46 10.10 -0.39
CA ALA A 105 -3.18 10.76 -0.10
C ALA A 105 -2.28 9.90 0.80
N ARG A 106 -2.85 9.22 1.80
CA ARG A 106 -2.14 8.28 2.69
C ARG A 106 -1.68 7.02 1.95
N ALA A 107 -2.57 6.38 1.19
CA ALA A 107 -2.28 5.14 0.48
C ALA A 107 -1.15 5.32 -0.54
N ARG A 108 -1.23 6.40 -1.35
CA ARG A 108 -0.21 6.70 -2.33
C ARG A 108 1.05 7.32 -1.72
N GLY A 109 0.86 8.15 -0.69
CA GLY A 109 1.92 8.93 -0.08
C GLY A 109 2.91 8.11 0.74
N ALA A 110 2.50 6.95 1.25
CA ALA A 110 3.35 6.10 2.09
C ALA A 110 4.58 5.56 1.35
N ASP A 111 4.42 5.17 0.09
CA ASP A 111 5.51 4.74 -0.79
C ASP A 111 5.34 5.42 -2.15
N ARG A 112 5.80 6.66 -2.25
CA ARG A 112 5.65 7.49 -3.44
C ARG A 112 6.45 6.95 -4.63
N MET A 113 7.55 6.23 -4.38
CA MET A 113 8.37 5.62 -5.43
C MET A 113 7.65 4.45 -6.09
N CYS A 114 7.14 3.51 -5.31
CA CYS A 114 6.39 2.36 -5.83
C CYS A 114 5.04 2.77 -6.43
N SER A 115 4.43 3.86 -5.96
CA SER A 115 3.16 4.38 -6.47
C SER A 115 3.28 5.17 -7.78
N TYR A 116 4.47 5.36 -8.31
CA TYR A 116 4.66 6.02 -9.61
C TYR A 116 4.13 5.15 -10.75
N GLY A 117 3.06 5.58 -11.41
CA GLY A 117 2.38 4.80 -12.45
C GLY A 117 1.49 3.70 -11.88
N ASP A 118 0.86 3.95 -10.74
CA ASP A 118 -0.05 3.05 -10.04
C ASP A 118 -1.42 2.90 -10.70
N PHE A 119 -2.19 1.94 -10.20
CA PHE A 119 -3.64 1.84 -10.37
C PHE A 119 -4.30 2.09 -9.01
N VAL A 120 -5.19 3.08 -8.96
CA VAL A 120 -5.87 3.53 -7.74
C VAL A 120 -7.18 2.78 -7.53
N ALA A 121 -7.46 2.32 -6.32
CA ALA A 121 -8.79 1.87 -5.92
C ALA A 121 -9.36 2.75 -4.81
N LEU A 122 -10.65 3.03 -4.91
CA LEU A 122 -11.41 3.83 -3.94
C LEU A 122 -12.64 3.05 -3.50
N SER A 123 -12.88 2.96 -2.19
CA SER A 123 -14.01 2.22 -1.63
C SER A 123 -15.36 2.90 -1.80
N ASP A 124 -15.35 4.19 -2.09
CA ASP A 124 -16.52 5.07 -2.19
C ASP A 124 -16.58 5.79 -3.53
N VAL A 125 -17.71 6.46 -3.78
CA VAL A 125 -17.86 7.33 -4.94
C VAL A 125 -16.75 8.38 -4.93
N CYS A 126 -15.98 8.41 -6.01
CA CYS A 126 -14.90 9.38 -6.19
C CYS A 126 -15.47 10.79 -6.28
N ASP A 127 -15.15 11.63 -5.31
CA ASP A 127 -15.50 13.05 -5.29
C ASP A 127 -14.46 13.92 -6.04
N GLU A 128 -14.81 15.19 -6.23
CA GLU A 128 -13.97 16.15 -6.94
C GLU A 128 -12.59 16.31 -6.29
N THR A 129 -12.53 16.43 -4.96
CA THR A 129 -11.27 16.66 -4.25
C THR A 129 -10.31 15.47 -4.38
N THR A 130 -10.84 14.25 -4.33
CA THR A 130 -10.07 13.03 -4.60
C THR A 130 -9.57 13.01 -6.05
N ALA A 131 -10.42 13.32 -7.02
CA ALA A 131 -10.05 13.38 -8.43
C ALA A 131 -8.96 14.43 -8.70
N LEU A 132 -9.05 15.61 -8.06
CA LEU A 132 -8.03 16.67 -8.16
C LEU A 132 -6.67 16.20 -7.63
N LEU A 133 -6.63 15.42 -6.54
CA LEU A 133 -5.37 14.83 -6.07
C LEU A 133 -4.82 13.79 -7.05
N ILE A 134 -5.67 12.89 -7.56
CA ILE A 134 -5.27 11.89 -8.56
C ILE A 134 -4.71 12.57 -9.84
N LYS A 135 -5.32 13.65 -10.28
CA LYS A 135 -4.89 14.40 -11.48
C LYS A 135 -3.45 14.88 -11.38
N ARG A 136 -2.97 15.22 -10.19
CA ARG A 136 -1.63 15.77 -9.93
C ARG A 136 -0.52 14.72 -10.01
N GLU A 137 -0.85 13.44 -9.89
CA GLU A 137 0.12 12.35 -9.74
C GLU A 137 0.26 11.53 -11.03
N VAL A 138 1.39 10.84 -11.20
CA VAL A 138 1.57 9.89 -12.31
C VAL A 138 0.89 8.58 -11.92
N SER A 139 -0.19 8.26 -12.64
CA SER A 139 -1.06 7.12 -12.39
C SER A 139 -1.61 6.59 -13.71
N ASP A 140 -1.92 5.30 -13.79
CA ASP A 140 -2.43 4.66 -15.00
C ASP A 140 -3.96 4.61 -15.04
N GLY A 141 -4.61 4.49 -13.89
CA GLY A 141 -6.05 4.44 -13.82
C GLY A 141 -6.61 4.41 -12.41
N VAL A 142 -7.94 4.42 -12.33
CA VAL A 142 -8.70 4.38 -11.08
C VAL A 142 -9.92 3.49 -11.23
N ILE A 143 -10.24 2.74 -10.17
CA ILE A 143 -11.49 1.98 -10.01
C ILE A 143 -12.23 2.45 -8.76
N ALA A 144 -13.54 2.69 -8.90
CA ALA A 144 -14.43 3.11 -7.83
C ALA A 144 -15.86 2.64 -8.09
N PRO A 145 -16.74 2.56 -7.07
CA PRO A 145 -18.14 2.20 -7.26
C PRO A 145 -18.95 3.27 -8.01
N GLY A 146 -18.42 4.48 -8.13
CA GLY A 146 -19.01 5.59 -8.85
C GLY A 146 -18.11 6.82 -8.84
N TYR A 147 -18.56 7.86 -9.50
CA TYR A 147 -17.85 9.13 -9.63
C TYR A 147 -18.85 10.27 -9.66
N THR A 148 -18.57 11.38 -9.00
CA THR A 148 -19.37 12.60 -9.20
C THR A 148 -19.13 13.15 -10.61
N PRO A 149 -20.07 13.93 -11.18
CA PRO A 149 -19.89 14.55 -12.50
C PRO A 149 -18.58 15.37 -12.58
N GLU A 150 -18.27 16.12 -11.54
CA GLU A 150 -17.07 16.96 -11.44
C GLU A 150 -15.78 16.07 -11.43
N ALA A 151 -15.81 14.98 -10.68
CA ALA A 151 -14.69 14.03 -10.64
C ALA A 151 -14.40 13.41 -12.02
N ILE A 152 -15.47 13.05 -12.77
CA ILE A 152 -15.32 12.51 -14.12
C ILE A 152 -14.65 13.54 -15.05
N GLU A 153 -15.08 14.79 -15.02
CA GLU A 153 -14.48 15.83 -15.86
C GLU A 153 -13.01 16.04 -15.54
N VAL A 154 -12.65 16.10 -14.25
CA VAL A 154 -11.26 16.23 -13.80
C VAL A 154 -10.41 15.05 -14.27
N LEU A 155 -10.90 13.81 -14.14
CA LEU A 155 -10.16 12.60 -14.51
C LEU A 155 -10.02 12.43 -16.03
N LYS A 156 -11.03 12.84 -16.81
CA LYS A 156 -10.97 12.79 -18.29
C LYS A 156 -9.91 13.70 -18.88
N GLU A 157 -9.57 14.81 -18.23
CA GLU A 157 -8.49 15.70 -18.70
C GLU A 157 -7.09 15.09 -18.52
N LYS A 158 -6.96 14.12 -17.59
CA LYS A 158 -5.67 13.50 -17.27
C LYS A 158 -5.14 12.67 -18.45
N ARG A 159 -3.80 12.65 -18.63
CA ARG A 159 -3.11 11.92 -19.71
C ARG A 159 -3.65 12.26 -21.12
N LYS A 160 -3.98 13.52 -21.34
CA LYS A 160 -4.55 14.00 -22.63
C LYS A 160 -5.82 13.22 -23.03
N GLY A 161 -6.67 12.91 -22.05
CA GLY A 161 -7.93 12.22 -22.27
C GLY A 161 -7.87 10.70 -22.30
N THR A 162 -6.71 10.09 -22.01
CA THR A 162 -6.53 8.62 -22.09
C THR A 162 -6.45 7.92 -20.73
N TYR A 163 -6.63 8.64 -19.62
CA TYR A 163 -6.60 8.08 -18.28
C TYR A 163 -7.68 7.01 -18.09
N CYS A 164 -7.32 5.87 -17.51
CA CYS A 164 -8.29 4.77 -17.34
C CYS A 164 -9.19 5.04 -16.12
N VAL A 165 -10.51 5.10 -16.36
CA VAL A 165 -11.53 5.28 -15.34
C VAL A 165 -12.52 4.12 -15.42
N ILE A 166 -12.56 3.30 -14.37
CA ILE A 166 -13.38 2.09 -14.28
C ILE A 166 -14.41 2.27 -13.17
N LYS A 167 -15.68 2.07 -13.47
CA LYS A 167 -16.74 1.91 -12.50
C LYS A 167 -16.97 0.43 -12.24
N ILE A 168 -17.03 0.03 -10.97
CA ILE A 168 -17.33 -1.33 -10.53
C ILE A 168 -18.72 -1.38 -9.91
N ASP A 169 -19.43 -2.48 -10.13
CA ASP A 169 -20.65 -2.79 -9.37
C ASP A 169 -20.29 -3.16 -7.93
N PRO A 170 -20.63 -2.32 -6.93
CA PRO A 170 -20.25 -2.58 -5.53
C PRO A 170 -20.98 -3.79 -4.92
N ASP A 171 -22.12 -4.18 -5.50
CA ASP A 171 -22.95 -5.29 -5.01
C ASP A 171 -22.55 -6.63 -5.63
N TYR A 172 -21.67 -6.62 -6.64
CA TYR A 172 -21.19 -7.84 -7.25
C TYR A 172 -20.44 -8.72 -6.23
N VAL A 173 -20.86 -9.99 -6.19
CA VAL A 173 -20.23 -11.04 -5.38
C VAL A 173 -19.66 -12.10 -6.33
N PRO A 174 -18.35 -12.36 -6.29
CA PRO A 174 -17.74 -13.42 -7.07
C PRO A 174 -18.25 -14.81 -6.67
N ALA A 175 -18.10 -15.79 -7.56
CA ALA A 175 -18.38 -17.17 -7.25
C ALA A 175 -17.54 -17.66 -6.06
N PRO A 176 -18.05 -18.61 -5.23
CA PRO A 176 -17.31 -19.11 -4.05
C PRO A 176 -16.09 -19.95 -4.42
N ILE A 177 -15.97 -20.35 -5.67
CA ILE A 177 -14.87 -21.14 -6.21
C ILE A 177 -14.11 -20.30 -7.23
N GLU A 178 -12.81 -20.24 -7.07
CA GLU A 178 -11.90 -19.57 -8.01
C GLU A 178 -10.97 -20.57 -8.71
N ARG A 179 -10.59 -20.25 -9.95
CA ARG A 179 -9.76 -21.10 -10.82
C ARG A 179 -8.58 -20.33 -11.37
N LYS A 180 -7.45 -21.03 -11.45
CA LYS A 180 -6.22 -20.54 -12.07
C LYS A 180 -5.65 -21.62 -12.97
N GLN A 181 -5.16 -21.24 -14.16
CA GLN A 181 -4.50 -22.17 -15.08
C GLN A 181 -2.99 -21.95 -15.10
N VAL A 182 -2.24 -23.04 -14.97
CA VAL A 182 -0.78 -23.05 -15.12
C VAL A 182 -0.40 -24.27 -15.96
N PHE A 183 0.29 -24.07 -17.05
CA PHE A 183 0.70 -25.10 -17.98
C PHE A 183 -0.48 -25.97 -18.49
N GLY A 184 -1.66 -25.37 -18.69
CA GLY A 184 -2.87 -26.07 -19.11
C GLY A 184 -3.59 -26.84 -17.99
N VAL A 185 -3.00 -26.96 -16.80
CA VAL A 185 -3.63 -27.56 -15.63
C VAL A 185 -4.45 -26.49 -14.89
N THR A 186 -5.71 -26.81 -14.62
CA THR A 186 -6.59 -25.93 -13.84
C THR A 186 -6.48 -26.27 -12.37
N PHE A 187 -6.14 -25.26 -11.59
CA PHE A 187 -6.20 -25.30 -10.13
C PHE A 187 -7.54 -24.70 -9.69
N GLU A 188 -8.23 -25.35 -8.79
CA GLU A 188 -9.52 -24.93 -8.25
C GLU A 188 -9.44 -24.90 -6.73
N GLN A 189 -9.95 -23.81 -6.11
CA GLN A 189 -10.01 -23.67 -4.65
C GLN A 189 -11.20 -22.79 -4.26
N GLY A 190 -11.61 -22.90 -2.99
CA GLY A 190 -12.51 -21.93 -2.40
C GLY A 190 -11.87 -20.55 -2.33
N ARG A 191 -12.66 -19.50 -2.53
CA ARG A 191 -12.17 -18.13 -2.32
C ARG A 191 -11.77 -17.92 -0.85
N ASN A 192 -10.76 -17.09 -0.65
CA ASN A 192 -10.36 -16.69 0.70
C ASN A 192 -11.38 -15.67 1.26
N GLU A 193 -12.36 -16.17 1.98
CA GLU A 193 -13.44 -15.37 2.61
C GLU A 193 -13.23 -15.13 4.10
N VAL A 194 -12.02 -15.42 4.63
CA VAL A 194 -11.70 -15.18 6.04
C VAL A 194 -11.92 -13.71 6.39
N LYS A 195 -12.63 -13.49 7.51
CA LYS A 195 -12.90 -12.16 8.05
C LYS A 195 -11.75 -11.74 8.97
N LEU A 196 -11.06 -10.67 8.61
CA LEU A 196 -9.87 -10.20 9.32
C LEU A 196 -10.16 -9.10 10.35
N ASP A 197 -11.43 -8.75 10.52
CA ASP A 197 -11.97 -7.90 11.58
C ASP A 197 -12.59 -8.70 12.75
N ASP A 198 -12.50 -10.05 12.71
CA ASP A 198 -13.00 -10.91 13.77
C ASP A 198 -12.15 -10.72 15.05
N PRO A 199 -12.77 -10.33 16.19
CA PRO A 199 -12.07 -10.19 17.47
C PRO A 199 -11.32 -11.46 17.90
N ALA A 200 -11.77 -12.64 17.50
CA ALA A 200 -11.14 -13.92 17.83
C ALA A 200 -9.69 -14.03 17.34
N LEU A 201 -9.31 -13.28 16.30
CA LEU A 201 -7.93 -13.23 15.79
C LEU A 201 -6.92 -12.65 16.80
N PHE A 202 -7.40 -11.98 17.85
CA PHE A 202 -6.58 -11.32 18.86
C PHE A 202 -6.75 -11.92 20.27
N GLU A 203 -7.32 -13.12 20.37
CA GLU A 203 -7.51 -13.81 21.67
C GLU A 203 -6.27 -14.59 22.10
N ASP A 204 -5.57 -15.23 21.15
CA ASP A 204 -4.33 -15.96 21.44
C ASP A 204 -3.14 -15.01 21.40
N VAL A 205 -2.74 -14.55 22.59
CA VAL A 205 -1.62 -13.62 22.77
C VAL A 205 -0.54 -14.31 23.62
N PRO A 206 0.47 -14.97 23.02
CA PRO A 206 1.45 -15.77 23.74
C PRO A 206 2.49 -14.93 24.50
N THR A 207 2.69 -13.66 24.13
CA THR A 207 3.67 -12.75 24.75
C THR A 207 3.27 -12.29 26.14
N LYS A 208 4.23 -11.80 26.95
CA LYS A 208 3.97 -11.24 28.29
C LYS A 208 3.11 -9.99 28.25
N ASN A 209 3.41 -9.08 27.31
CA ASN A 209 2.53 -7.96 27.02
C ASN A 209 1.30 -8.45 26.26
N LYS A 210 0.13 -8.31 26.87
CA LYS A 210 -1.18 -8.76 26.32
C LYS A 210 -2.01 -7.58 25.78
N THR A 211 -1.51 -6.35 25.87
CA THR A 211 -2.32 -5.16 25.65
C THR A 211 -2.20 -4.65 24.24
N PHE A 212 -3.32 -4.58 23.55
CA PHE A 212 -3.47 -3.90 22.27
C PHE A 212 -4.38 -2.69 22.45
N THR A 213 -3.92 -1.51 22.05
CA THR A 213 -4.80 -0.34 21.98
C THR A 213 -5.84 -0.51 20.86
N PRO A 214 -6.97 0.22 20.88
CA PRO A 214 -7.92 0.19 19.77
C PRO A 214 -7.28 0.57 18.43
N GLU A 215 -6.37 1.55 18.43
CA GLU A 215 -5.61 1.99 17.25
C GLU A 215 -4.68 0.88 16.73
N ALA A 216 -4.00 0.16 17.64
CA ALA A 216 -3.14 -0.95 17.27
C ALA A 216 -3.93 -2.10 16.64
N LYS A 217 -5.09 -2.46 17.21
CA LYS A 217 -5.98 -3.49 16.62
C LYS A 217 -6.47 -3.08 15.24
N ARG A 218 -6.94 -1.82 15.08
CA ARG A 218 -7.31 -1.28 13.78
C ARG A 218 -6.16 -1.39 12.77
N ASP A 219 -4.96 -1.00 13.17
CA ASP A 219 -3.79 -0.99 12.29
C ASP A 219 -3.34 -2.43 11.94
N LEU A 220 -3.46 -3.39 12.87
CA LEU A 220 -3.23 -4.81 12.58
C LEU A 220 -4.28 -5.37 11.61
N ILE A 221 -5.55 -5.01 11.74
CA ILE A 221 -6.61 -5.38 10.80
C ILE A 221 -6.28 -4.85 9.40
N ILE A 222 -5.89 -3.58 9.28
CA ILE A 222 -5.46 -2.98 8.01
C ILE A 222 -4.27 -3.74 7.43
N SER A 223 -3.29 -4.10 8.26
CA SER A 223 -2.14 -4.89 7.84
C SER A 223 -2.55 -6.24 7.26
N LEU A 224 -3.36 -7.01 8.00
CA LEU A 224 -3.80 -8.35 7.57
C LEU A 224 -4.65 -8.31 6.30
N ILE A 225 -5.58 -7.36 6.18
CA ILE A 225 -6.38 -7.18 4.95
C ILE A 225 -5.46 -6.80 3.78
N THR A 226 -4.48 -5.93 3.98
CA THR A 226 -3.51 -5.58 2.94
C THR A 226 -2.72 -6.81 2.47
N LEU A 227 -2.29 -7.65 3.41
CA LEU A 227 -1.54 -8.88 3.10
C LEU A 227 -2.37 -9.94 2.36
N LYS A 228 -3.67 -10.04 2.63
CA LYS A 228 -4.59 -10.94 1.91
C LYS A 228 -4.57 -10.73 0.39
N TYR A 229 -4.19 -9.52 -0.06
CA TYR A 229 -4.12 -9.14 -1.47
C TYR A 229 -2.68 -8.81 -1.94
N THR A 230 -1.68 -9.26 -1.18
CA THR A 230 -0.26 -9.03 -1.49
C THR A 230 0.43 -10.35 -1.83
N GLN A 231 1.20 -10.37 -2.91
CA GLN A 231 1.96 -11.57 -3.33
C GLN A 231 2.89 -12.05 -2.22
N SER A 232 2.80 -13.33 -1.88
CA SER A 232 3.58 -13.97 -0.81
C SER A 232 5.05 -14.21 -1.19
N ASN A 233 5.97 -14.30 -0.23
CA ASN A 233 5.80 -13.91 1.17
C ASN A 233 5.56 -12.42 1.29
N SER A 234 4.70 -12.02 2.22
CA SER A 234 4.41 -10.61 2.42
C SER A 234 4.38 -10.21 3.90
N VAL A 235 4.82 -8.98 4.17
CA VAL A 235 4.83 -8.32 5.49
C VAL A 235 4.40 -6.88 5.31
N CYS A 236 3.56 -6.36 6.20
CA CYS A 236 3.03 -5.02 6.12
C CYS A 236 3.14 -4.29 7.47
N TYR A 237 3.86 -3.17 7.47
CA TYR A 237 3.94 -2.23 8.58
C TYR A 237 2.85 -1.18 8.43
N VAL A 238 2.13 -0.92 9.51
CA VAL A 238 1.00 0.02 9.52
C VAL A 238 1.14 0.98 10.70
N LYS A 239 0.81 2.24 10.49
CA LYS A 239 0.73 3.27 11.51
C LYS A 239 -0.37 4.28 11.16
N ASP A 240 -1.15 4.66 12.17
CA ASP A 240 -2.18 5.69 12.03
C ASP A 240 -3.12 5.48 10.82
N GLY A 241 -3.60 4.25 10.66
CA GLY A 241 -4.59 3.91 9.63
C GLY A 241 -4.05 3.78 8.21
N GLN A 242 -2.73 3.64 8.03
CA GLN A 242 -2.11 3.48 6.72
C GLN A 242 -0.95 2.48 6.73
N ALA A 243 -0.83 1.69 5.67
CA ALA A 243 0.37 0.92 5.40
C ALA A 243 1.53 1.87 5.10
N ILE A 244 2.62 1.74 5.86
CA ILE A 244 3.82 2.58 5.74
C ILE A 244 5.01 1.85 5.13
N GLY A 245 4.92 0.52 5.01
CA GLY A 245 5.92 -0.29 4.33
C GLY A 245 5.37 -1.68 4.05
N ILE A 246 5.34 -2.07 2.77
CA ILE A 246 4.87 -3.38 2.31
C ILE A 246 6.00 -4.09 1.59
N GLY A 247 6.34 -5.28 2.05
CA GLY A 247 7.20 -6.22 1.36
C GLY A 247 6.35 -7.30 0.69
N ALA A 248 6.60 -7.58 -0.59
CA ALA A 248 5.83 -8.51 -1.39
C ALA A 248 6.73 -9.43 -2.20
N GLY A 249 6.28 -10.68 -2.46
CA GLY A 249 6.89 -11.58 -3.42
C GLY A 249 8.29 -12.08 -3.06
N GLN A 250 8.66 -12.09 -1.78
CA GLN A 250 9.99 -12.54 -1.35
C GLN A 250 10.00 -14.03 -0.99
N GLN A 251 11.04 -14.76 -1.43
CA GLN A 251 11.18 -16.18 -1.08
C GLN A 251 11.57 -16.40 0.38
N SER A 252 12.22 -15.42 1.02
CA SER A 252 12.61 -15.49 2.42
C SER A 252 11.81 -14.51 3.28
N ARG A 253 11.25 -15.00 4.41
CA ARG A 253 10.50 -14.16 5.36
C ARG A 253 11.34 -12.98 5.88
N ILE A 254 12.59 -13.22 6.25
CA ILE A 254 13.47 -12.16 6.76
C ILE A 254 13.78 -11.11 5.70
N HIS A 255 13.94 -11.47 4.43
CA HIS A 255 14.11 -10.48 3.35
C HIS A 255 12.85 -9.66 3.17
N CYS A 256 11.68 -10.28 3.29
CA CYS A 256 10.40 -9.57 3.24
C CYS A 256 10.25 -8.57 4.39
N THR A 257 10.55 -9.00 5.61
CA THR A 257 10.51 -8.16 6.82
C THR A 257 11.49 -6.97 6.71
N ARG A 258 12.69 -7.20 6.19
CA ARG A 258 13.68 -6.14 5.93
C ARG A 258 13.20 -5.15 4.89
N LEU A 259 12.69 -5.63 3.77
CA LEU A 259 12.18 -4.78 2.69
C LEU A 259 11.03 -3.89 3.18
N ALA A 260 10.02 -4.48 3.81
CA ALA A 260 8.89 -3.75 4.38
C ALA A 260 9.33 -2.72 5.44
N GLY A 261 10.24 -3.13 6.33
CA GLY A 261 10.79 -2.27 7.37
C GLY A 261 11.62 -1.11 6.80
N SER A 262 12.41 -1.35 5.74
CA SER A 262 13.16 -0.27 5.09
C SER A 262 12.25 0.79 4.49
N LYS A 263 11.14 0.37 3.85
CA LYS A 263 10.12 1.30 3.34
C LYS A 263 9.43 2.09 4.46
N ALA A 264 9.13 1.43 5.59
CA ALA A 264 8.57 2.11 6.77
C ALA A 264 9.55 3.13 7.36
N ASP A 265 10.85 2.81 7.39
CA ASP A 265 11.90 3.74 7.83
C ASP A 265 12.02 4.93 6.86
N GLU A 266 11.96 4.71 5.54
CA GLU A 266 11.96 5.78 4.53
C GLU A 266 10.76 6.71 4.71
N TRP A 267 9.54 6.17 4.95
CA TRP A 267 8.36 6.97 5.22
C TRP A 267 8.55 7.88 6.45
N TRP A 268 9.19 7.35 7.52
CA TRP A 268 9.45 8.12 8.72
C TRP A 268 10.57 9.13 8.52
N LEU A 269 11.63 8.79 7.78
CA LEU A 269 12.73 9.70 7.43
C LEU A 269 12.27 10.90 6.60
N ARG A 270 11.27 10.73 5.73
CA ARG A 270 10.67 11.85 4.96
C ARG A 270 10.07 12.92 5.86
N GLN A 271 9.72 12.60 7.11
CA GLN A 271 9.18 13.52 8.11
C GLN A 271 10.28 14.22 8.94
N CYS A 272 11.53 13.85 8.77
CA CYS A 272 12.65 14.51 9.43
C CYS A 272 12.72 15.98 8.97
N PRO A 273 12.86 16.95 9.91
CA PRO A 273 12.93 18.38 9.56
C PRO A 273 14.01 18.68 8.52
N LYS A 274 15.16 18.02 8.58
CA LYS A 274 16.27 18.18 7.62
C LYS A 274 15.85 17.76 6.21
N VAL A 275 15.01 16.71 6.08
CA VAL A 275 14.47 16.23 4.79
C VAL A 275 13.33 17.13 4.29
N MET A 276 12.39 17.48 5.19
CA MET A 276 11.26 18.34 4.83
C MET A 276 11.67 19.74 4.38
N ASN A 277 12.81 20.24 4.85
CA ASN A 277 13.31 21.58 4.58
C ASN A 277 14.44 21.60 3.54
N LEU A 278 14.61 20.53 2.75
CA LEU A 278 15.55 20.51 1.63
C LEU A 278 15.29 21.70 0.69
N PRO A 279 16.35 22.49 0.33
CA PRO A 279 16.23 23.74 -0.42
C PRO A 279 16.00 23.49 -1.91
N PHE A 280 14.89 22.82 -2.26
CA PHE A 280 14.54 22.57 -3.65
C PHE A 280 14.27 23.85 -4.43
N LYS A 281 14.61 23.84 -5.71
CA LYS A 281 14.22 24.87 -6.66
C LYS A 281 12.70 24.88 -6.84
N GLU A 282 12.10 26.06 -7.05
CA GLU A 282 10.64 26.23 -7.18
C GLU A 282 10.02 25.41 -8.31
N LYS A 283 10.72 25.26 -9.43
CA LYS A 283 10.18 24.60 -10.65
C LYS A 283 10.54 23.14 -10.80
N ILE A 284 10.97 22.46 -9.72
CA ILE A 284 11.26 21.03 -9.79
C ILE A 284 9.98 20.20 -9.96
N ARG A 285 10.00 19.23 -10.86
CA ARG A 285 8.86 18.32 -11.04
C ARG A 285 8.71 17.40 -9.84
N ARG A 286 7.47 17.04 -9.50
CA ARG A 286 7.16 16.16 -8.36
C ARG A 286 7.95 14.84 -8.38
N ALA A 287 8.02 14.18 -9.54
CA ALA A 287 8.75 12.92 -9.69
C ALA A 287 10.26 13.09 -9.45
N ASP A 288 10.85 14.17 -9.95
CA ASP A 288 12.27 14.45 -9.72
C ASP A 288 12.53 14.76 -8.24
N ARG A 289 11.62 15.51 -7.60
CA ARG A 289 11.70 15.79 -6.16
C ARG A 289 11.58 14.52 -5.33
N ASP A 290 10.63 13.62 -5.64
CA ASP A 290 10.47 12.34 -4.95
C ASP A 290 11.73 11.48 -5.08
N ASN A 291 12.27 11.36 -6.30
CA ASN A 291 13.48 10.58 -6.56
C ASN A 291 14.69 11.16 -5.81
N THR A 292 14.87 12.49 -5.86
CA THR A 292 15.97 13.17 -5.16
C THR A 292 15.88 12.96 -3.65
N ILE A 293 14.68 13.07 -3.04
CA ILE A 293 14.47 12.78 -1.61
C ILE A 293 14.83 11.32 -1.31
N ASN A 294 14.38 10.38 -2.15
CA ASN A 294 14.64 8.95 -1.95
C ASN A 294 16.14 8.64 -1.93
N VAL A 295 16.89 9.19 -2.89
CA VAL A 295 18.35 9.03 -2.93
C VAL A 295 19.02 9.75 -1.75
N TYR A 296 18.59 10.98 -1.43
CA TYR A 296 19.15 11.75 -0.30
C TYR A 296 19.03 11.02 1.06
N ILE A 297 17.93 10.32 1.31
CA ILE A 297 17.72 9.55 2.54
C ILE A 297 18.36 8.15 2.50
N SER A 298 18.78 7.66 1.34
CA SER A 298 19.44 6.37 1.17
C SER A 298 20.90 6.40 1.62
N ASP A 299 21.60 5.28 1.48
CA ASP A 299 23.05 5.23 1.68
C ASP A 299 23.84 5.72 0.45
N GLU A 300 23.14 5.98 -0.67
CA GLU A 300 23.68 6.46 -1.95
C GLU A 300 23.47 8.00 -2.12
N TRP A 301 23.30 8.72 -1.01
CA TRP A 301 23.02 10.16 -1.00
C TRP A 301 24.05 11.01 -1.76
N GLU A 302 25.27 10.51 -1.89
CA GLU A 302 26.34 11.16 -2.66
C GLU A 302 25.95 11.40 -4.13
N ASP A 303 25.13 10.51 -4.72
CA ASP A 303 24.70 10.62 -6.12
C ASP A 303 23.92 11.90 -6.41
N VAL A 304 23.23 12.46 -5.44
CA VAL A 304 22.47 13.72 -5.59
C VAL A 304 23.17 14.93 -4.97
N LEU A 305 24.24 14.74 -4.18
CA LEU A 305 24.98 15.81 -3.53
C LEU A 305 26.38 16.07 -4.14
N GLN A 306 26.81 15.30 -5.14
CA GLN A 306 28.06 15.58 -5.83
C GLN A 306 27.99 16.87 -6.64
N ASP A 307 29.16 17.54 -6.82
CA ASP A 307 29.27 18.78 -7.57
C ASP A 307 28.87 18.56 -9.06
N GLY A 308 28.11 19.50 -9.63
CA GLY A 308 27.52 19.37 -10.96
C GLY A 308 26.18 18.61 -11.01
N VAL A 309 25.75 17.99 -9.91
CA VAL A 309 24.46 17.29 -9.82
C VAL A 309 23.51 18.01 -8.87
N TRP A 310 23.94 18.35 -7.65
CA TRP A 310 23.06 19.00 -6.68
C TRP A 310 22.45 20.30 -7.19
N GLU A 311 23.19 21.05 -8.02
CA GLU A 311 22.73 22.29 -8.64
C GLU A 311 21.53 22.11 -9.58
N GLN A 312 21.22 20.87 -9.98
CA GLN A 312 20.05 20.60 -10.81
C GLN A 312 18.75 20.64 -9.97
N PHE A 313 18.85 20.31 -8.68
CA PHE A 313 17.70 20.12 -7.80
C PHE A 313 17.55 21.21 -6.75
N PHE A 314 18.65 21.70 -6.20
CA PHE A 314 18.67 22.56 -5.02
C PHE A 314 19.15 23.99 -5.34
N THR A 315 18.73 24.94 -4.51
CA THR A 315 19.20 26.34 -4.56
C THR A 315 20.55 26.52 -3.88
N GLU A 316 20.86 25.65 -2.91
CA GLU A 316 22.14 25.56 -2.22
C GLU A 316 22.42 24.09 -1.88
N LYS A 317 23.68 23.69 -1.71
CA LYS A 317 24.06 22.32 -1.42
C LYS A 317 23.62 21.92 0.00
N PRO A 318 22.70 20.95 0.14
CA PRO A 318 22.29 20.50 1.46
C PRO A 318 23.42 19.70 2.15
N GLU A 319 23.46 19.76 3.47
CA GLU A 319 24.28 18.85 4.25
C GLU A 319 23.69 17.42 4.20
N PRO A 320 24.53 16.38 4.08
CA PRO A 320 24.05 15.00 4.06
C PRO A 320 23.37 14.61 5.39
N LEU A 321 22.35 13.76 5.31
CA LEU A 321 21.73 13.15 6.47
C LEU A 321 22.61 11.97 6.91
N THR A 322 23.33 12.12 8.02
CA THR A 322 24.29 11.12 8.50
C THR A 322 23.59 9.85 8.98
N ARG A 323 24.33 8.75 9.06
CA ARG A 323 23.81 7.47 9.57
C ARG A 323 23.34 7.56 11.01
N GLU A 324 24.05 8.34 11.83
CA GLU A 324 23.70 8.62 13.23
C GLU A 324 22.40 9.41 13.34
N GLU A 325 22.23 10.45 12.52
CA GLU A 325 21.00 11.24 12.45
C GLU A 325 19.80 10.36 12.01
N LYS A 326 19.98 9.52 10.98
CA LYS A 326 18.95 8.57 10.52
C LYS A 326 18.53 7.64 11.66
N LYS A 327 19.49 7.01 12.35
CA LYS A 327 19.20 6.11 13.47
C LYS A 327 18.48 6.82 14.61
N ALA A 328 18.93 8.02 14.98
CA ALA A 328 18.33 8.80 16.05
C ALA A 328 16.89 9.22 15.71
N TRP A 329 16.61 9.53 14.45
CA TRP A 329 15.26 9.86 14.01
C TRP A 329 14.35 8.62 13.96
N ILE A 330 14.81 7.51 13.37
CA ILE A 330 14.04 6.25 13.31
C ILE A 330 13.71 5.74 14.72
N ALA A 331 14.61 5.86 15.69
CA ALA A 331 14.38 5.44 17.06
C ALA A 331 13.24 6.19 17.78
N GLN A 332 12.80 7.33 17.25
CA GLN A 332 11.66 8.10 17.78
C GLN A 332 10.30 7.54 17.26
N ASN A 333 10.30 6.73 16.22
CA ASN A 333 9.06 6.11 15.74
C ASN A 333 8.59 5.05 16.75
N LYS A 334 7.32 5.11 17.14
CA LYS A 334 6.70 4.23 18.12
C LYS A 334 5.28 3.87 17.70
N GLY A 335 4.72 2.84 18.30
CA GLY A 335 3.33 2.44 18.09
C GLY A 335 3.07 1.86 16.68
N VAL A 336 4.10 1.36 16.02
CA VAL A 336 3.95 0.72 14.70
C VAL A 336 3.40 -0.69 14.89
N SER A 337 2.44 -1.06 14.05
CA SER A 337 1.86 -2.40 13.97
C SER A 337 2.43 -3.14 12.76
N VAL A 338 2.68 -4.44 12.88
CA VAL A 338 3.13 -5.26 11.76
C VAL A 338 2.35 -6.56 11.66
N GLY A 339 1.88 -6.88 10.47
CA GLY A 339 1.31 -8.19 10.13
C GLY A 339 2.24 -8.99 9.22
N SER A 340 2.10 -10.30 9.28
CA SER A 340 2.77 -11.24 8.39
C SER A 340 1.74 -12.22 7.81
N ASP A 341 1.86 -12.56 6.52
CA ASP A 341 0.93 -13.49 5.86
C ASP A 341 1.10 -14.95 6.29
N ALA A 342 2.14 -15.25 7.07
CA ALA A 342 2.38 -16.53 7.75
C ALA A 342 3.25 -16.31 9.00
N PHE A 343 3.65 -17.40 9.68
CA PHE A 343 4.48 -17.32 10.88
C PHE A 343 5.86 -16.71 10.60
N PHE A 344 6.43 -16.06 11.60
CA PHE A 344 7.85 -15.70 11.63
C PHE A 344 8.69 -16.92 12.01
N PRO A 345 9.68 -17.33 11.18
CA PRO A 345 10.46 -18.53 11.47
C PRO A 345 11.47 -18.35 12.60
N PHE A 346 11.94 -17.12 12.86
CA PHE A 346 12.97 -16.79 13.86
C PHE A 346 12.80 -15.37 14.40
N GLY A 347 13.35 -15.14 15.59
CA GLY A 347 13.32 -13.86 16.28
C GLY A 347 14.06 -12.71 15.57
N ASP A 348 14.90 -12.99 14.57
CA ASP A 348 15.57 -11.95 13.75
C ASP A 348 14.57 -11.06 13.00
N ASN A 349 13.39 -11.60 12.66
CA ASN A 349 12.28 -10.82 12.11
C ASN A 349 11.76 -9.78 13.11
N ILE A 350 11.68 -10.17 14.38
CA ILE A 350 11.23 -9.29 15.47
C ILE A 350 12.31 -8.24 15.78
N GLU A 351 13.60 -8.63 15.80
CA GLU A 351 14.72 -7.70 15.92
C GLU A 351 14.69 -6.62 14.83
N ARG A 352 14.37 -7.02 13.58
CA ARG A 352 14.23 -6.06 12.48
C ARG A 352 13.02 -5.15 12.66
N ALA A 353 11.87 -5.72 13.04
CA ALA A 353 10.62 -4.98 13.22
C ALA A 353 10.75 -3.95 14.36
N HIS A 354 11.35 -4.34 15.49
CA HIS A 354 11.59 -3.45 16.61
C HIS A 354 12.38 -2.19 16.22
N LYS A 355 13.38 -2.30 15.34
CA LYS A 355 14.18 -1.14 14.87
C LYS A 355 13.36 -0.09 14.14
N SER A 356 12.22 -0.44 13.58
CA SER A 356 11.26 0.47 12.91
C SER A 356 10.13 0.96 13.84
N GLY A 357 10.24 0.74 15.15
CA GLY A 357 9.27 1.21 16.13
C GLY A 357 8.05 0.31 16.31
N VAL A 358 8.12 -0.97 15.92
CA VAL A 358 7.04 -1.93 16.09
C VAL A 358 6.83 -2.26 17.56
N GLU A 359 5.59 -2.16 18.00
CA GLU A 359 5.12 -2.49 19.35
C GLU A 359 4.00 -3.55 19.33
N TYR A 360 3.41 -3.80 18.15
CA TYR A 360 2.27 -4.71 17.98
C TYR A 360 2.46 -5.61 16.76
N ILE A 361 2.19 -6.90 16.92
CA ILE A 361 2.36 -7.91 15.86
C ILE A 361 1.10 -8.77 15.75
N ALA A 362 0.73 -9.14 14.53
CA ALA A 362 -0.21 -10.21 14.23
C ALA A 362 0.38 -11.13 13.17
N GLU A 363 0.43 -12.43 13.46
CA GLU A 363 0.96 -13.46 12.57
C GLU A 363 0.28 -14.79 12.82
N ALA A 364 0.48 -15.78 11.95
CA ALA A 364 -0.29 -17.03 12.00
C ALA A 364 0.02 -17.93 13.20
N GLY A 365 1.26 -17.90 13.72
CA GLY A 365 1.75 -18.91 14.65
C GLY A 365 2.01 -20.27 14.00
N GLY A 366 2.49 -21.23 14.77
CA GLY A 366 2.72 -22.60 14.32
C GLY A 366 4.10 -22.90 13.77
N SER A 367 5.08 -22.02 14.01
CA SER A 367 6.50 -22.32 13.75
C SER A 367 7.07 -23.25 14.84
N ILE A 368 7.99 -24.13 14.45
CA ILE A 368 8.78 -24.93 15.40
C ILE A 368 9.57 -24.04 16.36
N ARG A 369 9.83 -22.78 15.98
CA ARG A 369 10.60 -21.81 16.74
C ARG A 369 9.75 -20.65 17.26
N ASP A 370 8.45 -20.86 17.49
CA ASP A 370 7.58 -19.85 18.12
C ASP A 370 8.12 -19.41 19.49
N ASP A 371 8.75 -20.31 20.23
CA ASP A 371 9.45 -19.99 21.49
C ASP A 371 10.46 -18.84 21.32
N ASN A 372 11.31 -18.92 20.31
CA ASN A 372 12.32 -17.89 20.02
C ASN A 372 11.69 -16.57 19.56
N VAL A 373 10.60 -16.63 18.80
CA VAL A 373 9.87 -15.44 18.35
C VAL A 373 9.19 -14.74 19.54
N ILE A 374 8.51 -15.50 20.41
CA ILE A 374 7.88 -15.01 21.64
C ILE A 374 8.90 -14.38 22.59
N ASP A 375 10.03 -15.06 22.86
CA ASP A 375 11.09 -14.57 23.73
C ASP A 375 11.66 -13.24 23.20
N THR A 376 11.78 -13.10 21.88
CA THR A 376 12.27 -11.86 21.27
C THR A 376 11.24 -10.72 21.39
N CYS A 377 9.95 -11.01 21.23
CA CYS A 377 8.87 -10.05 21.51
C CYS A 377 8.90 -9.61 22.98
N ASP A 378 9.02 -10.53 23.90
CA ASP A 378 9.07 -10.26 25.34
C ASP A 378 10.27 -9.40 25.74
N LYS A 379 11.43 -9.61 25.10
CA LYS A 379 12.64 -8.79 25.29
C LYS A 379 12.37 -7.31 25.03
N TYR A 380 11.50 -6.99 24.06
CA TYR A 380 11.18 -5.63 23.67
C TYR A 380 9.81 -5.13 24.15
N GLY A 381 9.07 -5.94 24.94
CA GLY A 381 7.73 -5.60 25.41
C GLY A 381 6.66 -5.51 24.31
N ILE A 382 6.90 -6.19 23.19
CA ILE A 382 5.97 -6.22 22.05
C ILE A 382 4.79 -7.14 22.38
N ALA A 383 3.57 -6.69 22.09
CA ALA A 383 2.38 -7.54 22.14
C ALA A 383 2.21 -8.23 20.77
N MET A 384 2.10 -9.57 20.78
CA MET A 384 1.92 -10.37 19.56
C MET A 384 0.71 -11.29 19.70
N ALA A 385 -0.15 -11.28 18.69
CA ALA A 385 -1.28 -12.20 18.55
C ALA A 385 -0.97 -13.28 17.51
N PHE A 386 -1.30 -14.54 17.83
CA PHE A 386 -1.38 -15.64 16.89
C PHE A 386 -2.80 -15.71 16.31
N THR A 387 -2.93 -15.36 15.04
CA THR A 387 -4.23 -15.32 14.35
C THR A 387 -4.72 -16.71 13.93
N HIS A 388 -3.83 -17.71 13.85
CA HIS A 388 -4.05 -19.04 13.29
C HIS A 388 -4.54 -19.02 11.83
N VAL A 389 -4.36 -17.90 11.14
CA VAL A 389 -4.75 -17.68 9.75
C VAL A 389 -3.53 -17.42 8.89
N ARG A 390 -3.33 -18.24 7.86
CA ARG A 390 -2.34 -18.01 6.80
C ARG A 390 -3.00 -17.29 5.64
N LEU A 391 -2.36 -16.25 5.13
CA LEU A 391 -2.87 -15.35 4.10
C LEU A 391 -2.08 -15.44 2.78
N PHE A 392 -1.55 -16.61 2.42
CA PHE A 392 -0.81 -16.75 1.17
C PHE A 392 -1.66 -16.36 -0.04
N HIS A 393 -1.06 -15.56 -0.89
CA HIS A 393 -1.64 -15.06 -2.14
C HIS A 393 -0.64 -15.28 -3.29
N HIS A 394 -1.06 -16.03 -4.30
CA HIS A 394 -0.24 -16.41 -5.45
C HIS A 394 -0.96 -16.23 -6.79
#